data_d4530a35995ef965169260ba7e06640d
#
_entry.id   d4530a35995ef965169260ba7e06640d
#
_cell.length_a   1.000
_cell.length_b   1.000
_cell.length_c   1.000
_cell.angle_alpha   90.00
_cell.angle_beta   90.00
_cell.angle_gamma   90.00
#
_symmetry.space_group_name_H-M   'P 1'
#
loop_
_entity.id
_entity.type
_entity.pdbx_description
1 polymer ?
#
loop_
_entity_poly.entity_id
_entity_poly.type
_entity_poly.pdbx_seq_one_letter_code
_entity_poly.pdbx_strand_id
1 'polypeptide(L)'
;MKIPRDIDAARLIRALRVLGYQTTRQEGSHIRLTNTVGGTHHLTIPNHRPLKTGTLIGAVLKPVAAHHKLTVEELLALLDL
;
A
#
# COMPACT_ATOMS: atom_id res chain seq x y z
N MET A 1 -6.48 -1.95 -17.15
CA MET A 1 -5.56 -1.72 -16.01
C MET A 1 -4.83 -3.01 -15.69
N LYS A 2 -3.53 -2.90 -15.49
CA LYS A 2 -2.70 -4.06 -15.20
C LYS A 2 -2.23 -4.00 -13.75
N ILE A 3 -2.67 -4.98 -12.94
CA ILE A 3 -2.26 -5.06 -11.55
C ILE A 3 -0.90 -5.76 -11.47
N PRO A 4 0.09 -5.17 -10.77
CA PRO A 4 1.41 -5.78 -10.61
C PRO A 4 1.31 -7.14 -9.92
N ARG A 5 2.15 -8.08 -10.32
CA ARG A 5 2.28 -9.39 -9.69
C ARG A 5 3.65 -9.53 -9.04
N ASP A 6 3.77 -10.46 -8.12
CA ASP A 6 5.05 -10.80 -7.47
C ASP A 6 5.69 -9.60 -6.75
N ILE A 7 4.84 -8.71 -6.21
CA ILE A 7 5.31 -7.59 -5.40
C ILE A 7 5.44 -8.06 -3.96
N ASP A 8 6.59 -7.85 -3.35
CA ASP A 8 6.76 -8.10 -1.93
C ASP A 8 6.41 -6.86 -1.09
N ALA A 9 6.23 -7.09 0.22
CA ALA A 9 5.84 -6.02 1.14
C ALA A 9 6.86 -4.87 1.16
N ALA A 10 8.15 -5.18 1.12
CA ALA A 10 9.20 -4.16 1.18
C ALA A 10 9.13 -3.20 -0.01
N ARG A 11 8.91 -3.73 -1.21
CA ARG A 11 8.79 -2.90 -2.42
C ARG A 11 7.55 -2.02 -2.35
N LEU A 12 6.43 -2.57 -1.91
CA LEU A 12 5.18 -1.83 -1.78
C LEU A 12 5.32 -0.70 -0.74
N ILE A 13 5.93 -0.98 0.40
CA ILE A 13 6.15 0.02 1.44
C ILE A 13 7.01 1.17 0.93
N ARG A 14 8.09 0.88 0.20
CA ARG A 14 8.92 1.94 -0.39
C ARG A 14 8.13 2.79 -1.37
N ALA A 15 7.29 2.18 -2.20
CA ALA A 15 6.45 2.91 -3.14
C ALA A 15 5.46 3.83 -2.42
N LEU A 16 4.82 3.34 -1.36
CA LEU A 16 3.84 4.11 -0.60
C LEU A 16 4.42 5.34 0.11
N ARG A 17 5.73 5.38 0.33
CA ARG A 17 6.38 6.57 0.90
C ARG A 17 6.19 7.82 0.05
N VAL A 18 6.00 7.66 -1.25
CA VAL A 18 5.71 8.78 -2.17
C VAL A 18 4.44 9.52 -1.74
N LEU A 19 3.48 8.80 -1.18
CA LEU A 19 2.22 9.38 -0.71
C LEU A 19 2.26 9.80 0.76
N GLY A 20 3.37 9.60 1.44
CA GLY A 20 3.54 9.99 2.83
C GLY A 20 3.32 8.87 3.86
N TYR A 21 3.20 7.62 3.41
CA TYR A 21 3.07 6.50 4.35
C TYR A 21 4.42 6.15 4.96
N GLN A 22 4.42 5.93 6.27
CA GLN A 22 5.61 5.54 7.01
C GLN A 22 5.29 4.34 7.89
N THR A 23 6.25 3.45 8.06
CA THR A 23 6.12 2.33 8.98
C THR A 23 6.11 2.87 10.41
N THR A 24 5.02 2.62 11.13
CA THR A 24 4.87 3.09 12.51
C THR A 24 4.91 1.96 13.51
N ARG A 25 4.67 0.71 13.08
CA ARG A 25 4.68 -0.44 13.97
C ARG A 25 4.84 -1.72 13.17
N GLN A 26 5.47 -2.72 13.77
CA GLN A 26 5.51 -4.08 13.22
C GLN A 26 5.29 -5.08 14.34
N GLU A 27 4.32 -5.99 14.14
CA GLU A 27 4.05 -7.08 15.05
C GLU A 27 4.09 -8.38 14.25
N GLY A 28 5.10 -9.21 14.50
CA GLY A 28 5.30 -10.43 13.75
C GLY A 28 5.41 -10.13 12.26
N SER A 29 4.52 -10.73 11.47
CA SER A 29 4.48 -10.55 10.02
C SER A 29 3.57 -9.41 9.57
N HIS A 30 3.01 -8.61 10.50
CA HIS A 30 2.13 -7.49 10.16
C HIS A 30 2.87 -6.17 10.32
N ILE A 31 2.94 -5.40 9.24
CA ILE A 31 3.62 -4.10 9.20
C ILE A 31 2.55 -3.02 9.10
N ARG A 32 2.51 -2.12 10.09
CA ARG A 32 1.56 -1.01 10.09
C ARG A 32 2.19 0.24 9.50
N LEU A 33 1.51 0.84 8.54
CA LEU A 33 1.88 2.13 7.95
C LEU A 33 0.87 3.18 8.36
N THR A 34 1.33 4.42 8.50
CA THR A 34 0.46 5.54 8.81
C THR A 34 0.78 6.71 7.90
N ASN A 35 -0.27 7.36 7.41
CA ASN A 35 -0.20 8.58 6.61
C ASN A 35 -1.08 9.64 7.26
N THR A 36 -0.59 10.88 7.29
CA THR A 36 -1.33 12.02 7.85
C THR A 36 -1.73 13.03 6.78
N VAL A 37 -1.34 12.82 5.53
CA VAL A 37 -1.72 13.69 4.41
C VAL A 37 -3.20 13.46 4.06
N GLY A 38 -4.01 14.51 4.11
CA GLY A 38 -5.44 14.40 3.84
C GLY A 38 -6.22 13.70 4.96
N GLY A 39 -5.69 13.72 6.19
CA GLY A 39 -6.24 13.00 7.34
C GLY A 39 -5.44 11.75 7.66
N THR A 40 -5.58 11.25 8.88
CA THR A 40 -4.85 10.07 9.33
C THR A 40 -5.42 8.80 8.69
N HIS A 41 -4.56 8.01 8.08
CA HIS A 41 -4.93 6.74 7.46
C HIS A 41 -3.92 5.67 7.82
N HIS A 42 -4.41 4.54 8.31
CA HIS A 42 -3.58 3.40 8.69
C HIS A 42 -3.78 2.24 7.73
N LEU A 43 -2.69 1.55 7.44
CA LEU A 43 -2.69 0.32 6.66
C LEU A 43 -1.97 -0.76 7.43
N THR A 44 -2.39 -2.02 7.26
CA THR A 44 -1.63 -3.18 7.73
C THR A 44 -1.26 -4.02 6.51
N ILE A 45 0.03 -4.24 6.32
CA ILE A 45 0.55 -5.01 5.19
C ILE A 45 1.20 -6.27 5.74
N PRO A 46 0.73 -7.48 5.37
CA PRO A 46 1.41 -8.70 5.75
C PRO A 46 2.77 -8.80 5.05
N ASN A 47 3.80 -9.20 5.79
CA ASN A 47 5.16 -9.28 5.24
C ASN A 47 5.35 -10.57 4.45
N HIS A 48 4.68 -10.66 3.30
CA HIS A 48 4.74 -11.82 2.41
C HIS A 48 5.58 -11.53 1.16
N ARG A 49 6.16 -12.56 0.60
CA ARG A 49 6.99 -12.50 -0.62
C ARG A 49 6.60 -13.63 -1.58
N PRO A 50 5.76 -13.38 -2.59
CA PRO A 50 5.08 -12.11 -2.89
C PRO A 50 3.79 -11.94 -2.11
N LEU A 51 3.24 -10.73 -2.15
CA LEU A 51 1.89 -10.48 -1.65
C LEU A 51 0.87 -11.12 -2.58
N LYS A 52 -0.19 -11.69 -2.00
CA LYS A 52 -1.31 -12.20 -2.80
C LYS A 52 -2.00 -11.05 -3.48
N THR A 53 -2.38 -11.23 -4.75
CA THR A 53 -3.04 -10.18 -5.55
C THR A 53 -4.31 -9.66 -4.87
N GLY A 54 -5.12 -10.54 -4.30
CA GLY A 54 -6.34 -10.13 -3.59
C GLY A 54 -6.04 -9.26 -2.36
N THR A 55 -4.99 -9.58 -1.62
CA THR A 55 -4.53 -8.78 -0.49
C THR A 55 -4.03 -7.41 -0.94
N LEU A 56 -3.22 -7.39 -2.01
CA LEU A 56 -2.72 -6.15 -2.58
C LEU A 56 -3.85 -5.22 -2.98
N ILE A 57 -4.84 -5.72 -3.70
CA ILE A 57 -5.97 -4.92 -4.15
C ILE A 57 -6.88 -4.51 -2.99
N GLY A 58 -7.35 -5.47 -2.22
CA GLY A 58 -8.38 -5.25 -1.21
C GLY A 58 -7.89 -4.55 0.05
N ALA A 59 -6.70 -4.88 0.53
CA ALA A 59 -6.17 -4.35 1.78
C ALA A 59 -5.31 -3.09 1.59
N VAL A 60 -4.78 -2.86 0.39
CA VAL A 60 -3.85 -1.75 0.14
C VAL A 60 -4.34 -0.81 -0.96
N LEU A 61 -4.45 -1.28 -2.19
CA LEU A 61 -4.72 -0.39 -3.33
C LEU A 61 -6.06 0.32 -3.22
N LYS A 62 -7.15 -0.39 -2.95
CA LYS A 62 -8.47 0.23 -2.83
C LYS A 62 -8.57 1.21 -1.66
N PRO A 63 -8.15 0.85 -0.42
CA PRO A 63 -8.20 1.79 0.68
C PRO A 63 -7.34 3.04 0.47
N VAL A 64 -6.13 2.88 -0.08
CA VAL A 64 -5.24 4.01 -0.36
C VAL A 64 -5.83 4.92 -1.42
N ALA A 65 -6.31 4.35 -2.51
CA ALA A 65 -6.94 5.13 -3.58
C ALA A 65 -8.14 5.92 -3.05
N ALA A 66 -8.99 5.29 -2.25
CA ALA A 66 -10.15 5.96 -1.67
C ALA A 66 -9.74 7.11 -0.75
N HIS A 67 -8.74 6.91 0.10
CA HIS A 67 -8.26 7.95 1.01
C HIS A 67 -7.72 9.17 0.26
N HIS A 68 -7.01 8.95 -0.83
CA HIS A 68 -6.40 10.01 -1.63
C HIS A 68 -7.29 10.48 -2.79
N LYS A 69 -8.52 9.97 -2.88
CA LYS A 69 -9.50 10.33 -3.93
C LYS A 69 -8.95 10.06 -5.33
N LEU A 70 -8.31 8.91 -5.48
CA LEU A 70 -7.73 8.46 -6.74
C LEU A 70 -8.45 7.19 -7.20
N THR A 71 -8.39 6.91 -8.51
CA THR A 71 -8.69 5.57 -8.98
C THR A 71 -7.50 4.65 -8.70
N VAL A 72 -7.72 3.35 -8.68
CA VAL A 72 -6.62 2.38 -8.52
C VAL A 72 -5.61 2.54 -9.65
N GLU A 73 -6.06 2.82 -10.86
CA GLU A 73 -5.18 3.05 -12.01
C GLU A 73 -4.29 4.27 -11.81
N GLU A 74 -4.86 5.39 -11.35
CA GLU A 74 -4.09 6.58 -11.03
C GLU A 74 -3.07 6.31 -9.92
N LEU A 75 -3.48 5.55 -8.90
CA LEU A 75 -2.60 5.18 -7.80
C LEU A 75 -1.41 4.35 -8.30
N LEU A 76 -1.66 3.36 -9.14
CA LEU A 76 -0.59 2.52 -9.68
C LEU A 76 0.43 3.34 -10.48
N ALA A 77 -0.04 4.34 -11.23
CA ALA A 77 0.83 5.23 -11.97
C ALA A 77 1.74 6.03 -11.02
N LEU A 78 1.17 6.53 -9.92
CA LEU A 78 1.94 7.27 -8.93
C LEU A 78 2.98 6.42 -8.21
N LEU A 79 2.62 5.18 -7.90
CA LEU A 79 3.52 4.28 -7.18
C LEU A 79 4.63 3.71 -8.06
N ASP A 80 4.47 3.77 -9.37
CA ASP A 80 5.43 3.26 -10.34
C ASP A 80 5.79 1.78 -10.08
N LEU A 81 4.76 0.97 -9.89
CA LEU A 81 4.93 -0.45 -9.62
C LEU A 81 4.85 -1.31 -10.88
#